data_1552a703de7561754723da7cb30fbd58
#
_entry.id   1552a703de7561754723da7cb30fbd58
#
_cell.length_a   1.000
_cell.length_b   1.000
_cell.length_c   1.000
_cell.angle_alpha   90.00
_cell.angle_beta   90.00
_cell.angle_gamma   90.00
#
_symmetry.space_group_name_H-M   'P 1'
#
loop_
_entity.id
_entity.type
_entity.pdbx_description
1 polymer ?
#
loop_
_entity_poly.entity_id
_entity_poly.type
_entity_poly.pdbx_seq_one_letter_code
_entity_poly.pdbx_strand_id
1 'polypeptide(L)'
;MEFKWKSYSALTKQELYGLLNLRQEVFVVEQDCAFIDADFKDQDCDHLLAYQDSELVGYLRVGKPGQRYDGPEIGRVLTKESIRREGLGKVLTKMAIDFCALKYPKYDISLSAQHRLLNFYKEFGFEPIGEVYLEDDIDHIKMTLTPIEKTKHFFQWKFDIHPLILLGGIISILIIGSSFIKEVDIAQLNWVAKIDERAISKEKYQSYLESIAQSRKTGLIDSDPENIL
;
A
#
# COMPACT_ATOMS: atom_id res chain seq x y z
N MET A 1 -9.45 -15.24 1.88
CA MET A 1 -9.34 -13.78 2.17
C MET A 1 -9.77 -13.02 0.92
N GLU A 2 -10.75 -12.14 1.02
CA GLU A 2 -11.24 -11.28 -0.07
C GLU A 2 -10.94 -9.82 0.27
N PHE A 3 -10.46 -9.03 -0.71
CA PHE A 3 -10.14 -7.62 -0.55
C PHE A 3 -11.00 -6.77 -1.49
N LYS A 4 -11.62 -5.70 -0.95
CA LYS A 4 -12.49 -4.80 -1.73
C LYS A 4 -12.05 -3.34 -1.54
N TRP A 5 -11.65 -2.69 -2.64
CA TRP A 5 -11.52 -1.24 -2.68
C TRP A 5 -12.87 -0.61 -3.00
N LYS A 6 -13.25 0.40 -2.24
CA LYS A 6 -14.51 1.14 -2.41
C LYS A 6 -14.29 2.63 -2.20
N SER A 7 -14.89 3.48 -3.04
CA SER A 7 -15.15 4.86 -2.66
C SER A 7 -16.24 4.91 -1.60
N TYR A 8 -16.33 5.99 -0.83
CA TYR A 8 -17.39 6.14 0.16
C TYR A 8 -18.81 5.96 -0.44
N SER A 9 -19.06 6.54 -1.61
CA SER A 9 -20.36 6.43 -2.31
C SER A 9 -20.68 5.01 -2.80
N ALA A 10 -19.67 4.16 -2.96
CA ALA A 10 -19.82 2.76 -3.37
C ALA A 10 -19.98 1.79 -2.19
N LEU A 11 -19.79 2.26 -0.96
CA LEU A 11 -20.07 1.47 0.24
C LEU A 11 -21.57 1.23 0.37
N THR A 12 -21.97 0.00 0.61
CA THR A 12 -23.32 -0.30 1.06
C THR A 12 -23.49 0.15 2.51
N LYS A 13 -24.74 0.34 2.94
CA LYS A 13 -25.04 0.66 4.35
C LYS A 13 -24.48 -0.38 5.31
N GLN A 14 -24.51 -1.66 4.91
CA GLN A 14 -23.99 -2.76 5.71
C GLN A 14 -22.47 -2.70 5.82
N GLU A 15 -21.76 -2.42 4.72
CA GLU A 15 -20.29 -2.25 4.72
C GLU A 15 -19.89 -1.04 5.56
N LEU A 16 -20.56 0.10 5.40
CA LEU A 16 -20.29 1.30 6.20
C LEU A 16 -20.51 1.05 7.70
N TYR A 17 -21.62 0.42 8.07
CA TYR A 17 -21.91 0.09 9.46
C TYR A 17 -20.87 -0.89 10.03
N GLY A 18 -20.51 -1.94 9.24
CA GLY A 18 -19.52 -2.93 9.63
C GLY A 18 -18.12 -2.35 9.84
N LEU A 19 -17.64 -1.48 8.92
CA LEU A 19 -16.33 -0.84 9.09
C LEU A 19 -16.29 0.12 10.30
N LEU A 20 -17.37 0.89 10.55
CA LEU A 20 -17.44 1.76 11.72
C LEU A 20 -17.48 0.95 13.03
N ASN A 21 -18.20 -0.17 13.04
CA ASN A 21 -18.22 -1.08 14.19
C ASN A 21 -16.82 -1.66 14.47
N LEU A 22 -16.15 -2.19 13.44
CA LEU A 22 -14.79 -2.75 13.59
C LEU A 22 -13.77 -1.69 14.03
N ARG A 23 -13.89 -0.45 13.56
CA ARG A 23 -13.04 0.68 13.99
C ARG A 23 -13.26 1.00 15.46
N GLN A 24 -14.52 1.02 15.93
CA GLN A 24 -14.81 1.25 17.36
C GLN A 24 -14.29 0.10 18.22
N GLU A 25 -14.48 -1.15 17.79
CA GLU A 25 -13.96 -2.33 18.51
C GLU A 25 -12.45 -2.21 18.73
N VAL A 26 -11.67 -1.83 17.69
CA VAL A 26 -10.21 -1.80 17.76
C VAL A 26 -9.67 -0.49 18.34
N PHE A 27 -10.15 0.66 17.91
CA PHE A 27 -9.55 1.94 18.29
C PHE A 27 -10.10 2.50 19.60
N VAL A 28 -11.37 2.23 19.90
CA VAL A 28 -12.01 2.78 21.11
C VAL A 28 -11.98 1.76 22.24
N VAL A 29 -12.53 0.57 22.02
CA VAL A 29 -12.73 -0.43 23.08
C VAL A 29 -11.42 -1.13 23.45
N GLU A 30 -10.73 -1.71 22.45
CA GLU A 30 -9.51 -2.48 22.70
C GLU A 30 -8.33 -1.59 23.17
N GLN A 31 -8.19 -0.39 22.58
CA GLN A 31 -7.10 0.52 22.95
C GLN A 31 -7.44 1.38 24.17
N ASP A 32 -8.62 1.20 24.77
CA ASP A 32 -9.10 1.99 25.90
C ASP A 32 -8.93 3.51 25.67
N CYS A 33 -9.28 3.95 24.46
CA CYS A 33 -9.08 5.32 24.00
C CYS A 33 -10.45 5.96 23.70
N ALA A 34 -10.90 6.83 24.57
CA ALA A 34 -12.21 7.48 24.47
C ALA A 34 -12.16 8.69 23.52
N PHE A 35 -12.28 8.46 22.22
CA PHE A 35 -12.36 9.52 21.21
C PHE A 35 -13.47 9.26 20.17
N ILE A 36 -13.78 10.28 19.38
CA ILE A 36 -14.76 10.16 18.31
C ILE A 36 -14.06 9.73 17.04
N ASP A 37 -14.06 8.41 16.76
CA ASP A 37 -13.38 7.85 15.60
C ASP A 37 -14.02 8.24 14.25
N ALA A 38 -15.34 8.48 14.21
CA ALA A 38 -16.06 8.98 13.04
C ALA A 38 -15.80 10.49 12.85
N ASP A 39 -14.75 10.82 12.11
CA ASP A 39 -14.18 12.18 11.99
C ASP A 39 -14.68 12.99 10.77
N PHE A 40 -15.74 12.53 10.11
CA PHE A 40 -16.33 13.13 8.89
C PHE A 40 -15.37 13.23 7.68
N LYS A 41 -14.24 12.54 7.69
CA LYS A 41 -13.30 12.51 6.56
C LYS A 41 -13.50 11.30 5.66
N ASP A 42 -14.27 10.31 6.09
CA ASP A 42 -14.49 9.07 5.35
C ASP A 42 -15.11 9.31 3.97
N GLN A 43 -15.95 10.37 3.83
CA GLN A 43 -16.63 10.71 2.58
C GLN A 43 -15.66 11.01 1.43
N ASP A 44 -14.47 11.49 1.75
CA ASP A 44 -13.44 11.87 0.80
C ASP A 44 -12.31 10.85 0.68
N CYS A 45 -12.47 9.68 1.28
CA CYS A 45 -11.47 8.62 1.28
C CYS A 45 -11.84 7.47 0.35
N ASP A 46 -10.82 6.70 -0.04
CA ASP A 46 -10.97 5.36 -0.57
C ASP A 46 -10.78 4.34 0.57
N HIS A 47 -11.58 3.29 0.56
CA HIS A 47 -11.66 2.32 1.64
C HIS A 47 -11.21 0.94 1.15
N LEU A 48 -10.30 0.29 1.87
CA LEU A 48 -9.95 -1.10 1.66
C LEU A 48 -10.57 -1.95 2.77
N LEU A 49 -11.44 -2.88 2.37
CA LEU A 49 -12.10 -3.83 3.25
C LEU A 49 -11.50 -5.22 3.00
N ALA A 50 -11.13 -5.92 4.08
CA ALA A 50 -10.63 -7.29 4.02
C ALA A 50 -11.60 -8.23 4.73
N TYR A 51 -12.07 -9.25 4.00
CA TYR A 51 -13.03 -10.23 4.49
C TYR A 51 -12.39 -11.62 4.57
N GLN A 52 -12.73 -12.34 5.62
CA GLN A 52 -12.48 -13.77 5.77
C GLN A 52 -13.81 -14.45 6.11
N ASP A 53 -14.22 -15.45 5.31
CA ASP A 53 -15.46 -16.18 5.50
C ASP A 53 -16.70 -15.26 5.66
N SER A 54 -16.74 -14.19 4.84
CA SER A 54 -17.76 -13.12 4.86
C SER A 54 -17.73 -12.20 6.09
N GLU A 55 -16.82 -12.39 7.01
CA GLU A 55 -16.59 -11.47 8.14
C GLU A 55 -15.58 -10.38 7.76
N LEU A 56 -15.86 -9.11 8.10
CA LEU A 56 -14.92 -8.00 7.94
C LEU A 56 -13.87 -8.11 9.06
N VAL A 57 -12.62 -8.42 8.67
CA VAL A 57 -11.53 -8.68 9.61
C VAL A 57 -10.36 -7.71 9.50
N GLY A 58 -10.36 -6.85 8.48
CA GLY A 58 -9.33 -5.84 8.31
C GLY A 58 -9.83 -4.65 7.50
N TYR A 59 -9.25 -3.49 7.76
CA TYR A 59 -9.66 -2.25 7.14
C TYR A 59 -8.50 -1.25 7.11
N LEU A 60 -8.52 -0.38 6.13
CA LEU A 60 -7.82 0.91 6.11
C LEU A 60 -8.55 1.90 5.20
N ARG A 61 -8.23 3.18 5.36
CA ARG A 61 -8.65 4.22 4.40
C ARG A 61 -7.45 4.95 3.82
N VAL A 62 -7.63 5.46 2.60
CA VAL A 62 -6.68 6.35 1.93
C VAL A 62 -7.35 7.69 1.68
N GLY A 63 -6.85 8.73 2.34
CA GLY A 63 -7.27 10.12 2.13
C GLY A 63 -6.61 10.69 0.88
N LYS A 64 -7.32 11.61 0.19
CA LYS A 64 -6.82 12.29 -1.00
C LYS A 64 -5.69 13.28 -0.67
N PRO A 65 -4.79 13.60 -1.64
CA PRO A 65 -3.84 14.70 -1.48
C PRO A 65 -4.53 16.01 -1.08
N GLY A 66 -3.89 16.77 -0.17
CA GLY A 66 -4.37 18.07 0.29
C GLY A 66 -5.40 18.04 1.44
N GLN A 67 -5.83 16.85 1.93
CA GLN A 67 -6.75 16.78 3.08
C GLN A 67 -6.05 17.02 4.42
N ARG A 68 -5.02 16.25 4.73
CA ARG A 68 -4.21 16.39 5.95
C ARG A 68 -2.76 16.68 5.61
N TYR A 69 -2.26 16.06 4.56
CA TYR A 69 -0.90 16.20 4.03
C TYR A 69 -0.96 16.59 2.55
N ASP A 70 0.15 17.09 2.01
CA ASP A 70 0.24 17.44 0.59
C ASP A 70 -0.02 16.23 -0.32
N GLY A 71 0.42 15.05 0.11
CA GLY A 71 0.16 13.78 -0.57
C GLY A 71 -0.99 12.97 0.07
N PRO A 72 -1.28 11.78 -0.48
CA PRO A 72 -2.30 10.89 0.08
C PRO A 72 -1.90 10.41 1.48
N GLU A 73 -2.92 10.22 2.33
CA GLU A 73 -2.75 9.70 3.69
C GLU A 73 -3.24 8.25 3.79
N ILE A 74 -2.39 7.35 4.28
CA ILE A 74 -2.84 6.03 4.74
C ILE A 74 -3.25 6.15 6.21
N GLY A 75 -4.49 5.87 6.52
CA GLY A 75 -5.02 5.98 7.87
C GLY A 75 -5.95 4.83 8.26
N ARG A 76 -6.26 4.75 9.56
CA ARG A 76 -7.18 3.76 10.14
C ARG A 76 -6.82 2.32 9.78
N VAL A 77 -5.52 2.00 9.67
CA VAL A 77 -5.04 0.63 9.42
C VAL A 77 -5.31 -0.23 10.64
N LEU A 78 -6.14 -1.25 10.48
CA LEU A 78 -6.48 -2.17 11.56
C LEU A 78 -6.72 -3.59 11.07
N THR A 79 -6.56 -4.53 11.98
CA THR A 79 -6.96 -5.94 11.83
C THR A 79 -7.66 -6.40 13.10
N LYS A 80 -8.69 -7.23 12.95
CA LYS A 80 -9.38 -7.86 14.08
C LYS A 80 -8.38 -8.68 14.91
N GLU A 81 -8.54 -8.69 16.24
CA GLU A 81 -7.61 -9.36 17.14
C GLU A 81 -7.41 -10.84 16.81
N SER A 82 -8.51 -11.53 16.49
CA SER A 82 -8.53 -12.97 16.21
C SER A 82 -7.63 -13.43 15.06
N ILE A 83 -7.25 -12.51 14.13
CA ILE A 83 -6.44 -12.83 12.95
C ILE A 83 -5.09 -12.09 12.92
N ARG A 84 -4.71 -11.48 14.03
CA ARG A 84 -3.40 -10.83 14.14
C ARG A 84 -2.27 -11.87 14.10
N ARG A 85 -1.06 -11.40 13.78
CA ARG A 85 0.15 -12.20 13.61
C ARG A 85 0.13 -13.14 12.39
N GLU A 86 -0.95 -13.13 11.60
CA GLU A 86 -1.03 -13.86 10.33
C GLU A 86 -0.53 -13.03 9.12
N GLY A 87 -0.05 -11.81 9.37
CA GLY A 87 0.53 -10.94 8.33
C GLY A 87 -0.48 -10.05 7.60
N LEU A 88 -1.78 -10.06 7.96
CA LEU A 88 -2.80 -9.28 7.27
C LEU A 88 -2.49 -7.77 7.30
N GLY A 89 -2.01 -7.22 8.41
CA GLY A 89 -1.62 -5.81 8.49
C GLY A 89 -0.55 -5.43 7.47
N LYS A 90 0.43 -6.31 7.23
CA LYS A 90 1.45 -6.10 6.18
C LYS A 90 0.84 -6.12 4.78
N VAL A 91 -0.08 -7.04 4.52
CA VAL A 91 -0.79 -7.11 3.22
C VAL A 91 -1.58 -5.83 2.97
N LEU A 92 -2.38 -5.38 3.95
CA LEU A 92 -3.18 -4.15 3.84
C LEU A 92 -2.29 -2.93 3.56
N THR A 93 -1.21 -2.76 4.33
CA THR A 93 -0.27 -1.63 4.16
C THR A 93 0.37 -1.65 2.78
N LYS A 94 0.82 -2.81 2.30
CA LYS A 94 1.38 -2.94 0.95
C LYS A 94 0.36 -2.59 -0.13
N MET A 95 -0.88 -3.07 -0.02
CA MET A 95 -1.96 -2.75 -0.94
C MET A 95 -2.25 -1.24 -0.98
N ALA A 96 -2.22 -0.57 0.19
CA ALA A 96 -2.43 0.88 0.25
C ALA A 96 -1.28 1.66 -0.41
N ILE A 97 -0.03 1.24 -0.21
CA ILE A 97 1.15 1.84 -0.87
C ILE A 97 1.01 1.73 -2.39
N ASP A 98 0.70 0.54 -2.90
CA ASP A 98 0.56 0.31 -4.33
C ASP A 98 -0.63 1.07 -4.92
N PHE A 99 -1.75 1.15 -4.20
CA PHE A 99 -2.90 1.97 -4.58
C PHE A 99 -2.51 3.46 -4.67
N CYS A 100 -1.81 3.99 -3.66
CA CYS A 100 -1.35 5.37 -3.67
C CYS A 100 -0.36 5.65 -4.81
N ALA A 101 0.59 4.74 -5.05
CA ALA A 101 1.57 4.88 -6.13
C ALA A 101 0.92 4.89 -7.51
N LEU A 102 -0.17 4.13 -7.71
CA LEU A 102 -0.92 4.11 -8.96
C LEU A 102 -1.83 5.33 -9.12
N LYS A 103 -2.56 5.70 -8.06
CA LYS A 103 -3.56 6.77 -8.12
C LYS A 103 -2.94 8.17 -7.98
N TYR A 104 -1.85 8.28 -7.24
CA TYR A 104 -1.18 9.54 -6.90
C TYR A 104 0.34 9.48 -7.13
N PRO A 105 0.83 9.15 -8.33
CA PRO A 105 2.24 8.84 -8.60
C PRO A 105 3.20 10.02 -8.35
N LYS A 106 2.68 11.26 -8.33
CA LYS A 106 3.49 12.48 -8.13
C LYS A 106 3.69 12.85 -6.67
N TYR A 107 3.03 12.16 -5.73
CA TYR A 107 3.01 12.54 -4.33
C TYR A 107 3.75 11.54 -3.46
N ASP A 108 4.30 12.04 -2.37
CA ASP A 108 4.77 11.20 -1.28
C ASP A 108 3.56 10.72 -0.46
N ILE A 109 3.62 9.49 0.00
CA ILE A 109 2.59 8.89 0.83
C ILE A 109 2.90 9.23 2.28
N SER A 110 1.92 9.75 3.02
CA SER A 110 2.09 10.09 4.43
C SER A 110 1.17 9.26 5.33
N LEU A 111 1.57 9.10 6.57
CA LEU A 111 0.75 8.54 7.63
C LEU A 111 1.15 9.10 9.00
N SER A 112 0.21 9.06 9.96
CA SER A 112 0.47 9.26 11.38
C SER A 112 0.51 7.89 12.04
N ALA A 113 1.71 7.43 12.39
CA ALA A 113 1.91 6.12 13.01
C ALA A 113 1.87 6.23 14.52
N GLN A 114 1.15 5.34 15.20
CA GLN A 114 1.42 5.12 16.62
C GLN A 114 2.90 4.78 16.80
N HIS A 115 3.59 5.48 17.70
CA HIS A 115 5.05 5.39 17.84
C HIS A 115 5.54 3.95 18.04
N ARG A 116 4.76 3.11 18.73
CA ARG A 116 5.04 1.67 18.91
C ARG A 116 5.10 0.89 17.57
N LEU A 117 4.51 1.42 16.49
CA LEU A 117 4.48 0.80 15.16
C LEU A 117 5.53 1.39 14.21
N LEU A 118 6.44 2.24 14.69
CA LEU A 118 7.50 2.86 13.90
C LEU A 118 8.27 1.84 13.05
N ASN A 119 8.74 0.76 13.67
CA ASN A 119 9.53 -0.26 12.97
C ASN A 119 8.69 -1.04 11.95
N PHE A 120 7.40 -1.25 12.23
CA PHE A 120 6.49 -1.88 11.27
C PHE A 120 6.40 -1.09 9.96
N TYR A 121 6.25 0.24 10.03
CA TYR A 121 6.17 1.06 8.83
C TYR A 121 7.54 1.29 8.15
N LYS A 122 8.63 1.28 8.92
CA LYS A 122 10.00 1.31 8.36
C LYS A 122 10.29 0.13 7.45
N GLU A 123 9.76 -1.05 7.71
CA GLU A 123 9.90 -2.22 6.83
C GLU A 123 9.36 -1.97 5.41
N PHE A 124 8.43 -1.02 5.24
CA PHE A 124 7.90 -0.61 3.93
C PHE A 124 8.63 0.58 3.32
N GLY A 125 9.66 1.10 3.99
CA GLY A 125 10.43 2.25 3.54
C GLY A 125 9.87 3.61 3.99
N PHE A 126 8.91 3.64 4.92
CA PHE A 126 8.49 4.90 5.53
C PHE A 126 9.57 5.45 6.45
N GLU A 127 9.86 6.73 6.32
CA GLU A 127 10.80 7.44 7.18
C GLU A 127 10.05 8.41 8.11
N PRO A 128 10.45 8.50 9.40
CA PRO A 128 9.84 9.42 10.33
C PRO A 128 10.20 10.88 10.01
N ILE A 129 9.25 11.80 10.22
CA ILE A 129 9.42 13.24 10.05
C ILE A 129 8.97 13.97 11.29
N GLY A 130 9.86 14.80 11.85
CA GLY A 130 9.61 15.61 13.05
C GLY A 130 9.73 14.80 14.33
N GLU A 131 9.08 15.30 15.38
CA GLU A 131 9.10 14.73 16.73
C GLU A 131 7.86 13.89 17.00
N VAL A 132 7.93 13.08 18.04
CA VAL A 132 6.77 12.35 18.58
C VAL A 132 5.78 13.36 19.17
N TYR A 133 4.50 13.19 18.92
CA TYR A 133 3.41 14.03 19.41
C TYR A 133 2.25 13.17 19.92
N LEU A 134 1.41 13.73 20.78
CA LEU A 134 0.21 13.09 21.27
C LEU A 134 -0.94 13.31 20.25
N GLU A 135 -1.62 12.23 19.90
CA GLU A 135 -2.88 12.20 19.18
C GLU A 135 -3.82 11.26 19.94
N ASP A 136 -4.91 11.80 20.50
CA ASP A 136 -5.86 11.07 21.36
C ASP A 136 -5.15 10.30 22.52
N ASP A 137 -4.26 10.99 23.24
CA ASP A 137 -3.44 10.47 24.35
C ASP A 137 -2.50 9.29 24.00
N ILE A 138 -2.29 9.02 22.71
CA ILE A 138 -1.36 8.00 22.22
C ILE A 138 -0.19 8.68 21.51
N ASP A 139 1.05 8.24 21.79
CA ASP A 139 2.24 8.71 21.10
C ASP A 139 2.20 8.37 19.62
N HIS A 140 2.28 9.39 18.77
CA HIS A 140 2.31 9.27 17.32
C HIS A 140 3.54 9.93 16.72
N ILE A 141 3.90 9.50 15.52
CA ILE A 141 4.93 10.13 14.71
C ILE A 141 4.47 10.18 13.25
N LYS A 142 4.65 11.35 12.60
CA LYS A 142 4.43 11.44 11.16
C LYS A 142 5.49 10.63 10.43
N MET A 143 5.08 9.86 9.43
CA MET A 143 6.00 9.13 8.55
C MET A 143 5.64 9.38 7.09
N THR A 144 6.65 9.32 6.21
CA THR A 144 6.51 9.56 4.77
C THR A 144 7.25 8.50 3.98
N LEU A 145 6.68 8.11 2.84
CA LEU A 145 7.27 7.23 1.84
C LEU A 145 7.26 7.91 0.48
N THR A 146 8.43 8.07 -0.13
CA THR A 146 8.55 8.50 -1.54
C THR A 146 8.45 7.27 -2.45
N PRO A 147 7.43 7.17 -3.32
CA PRO A 147 7.31 6.04 -4.24
C PRO A 147 8.51 5.94 -5.19
N ILE A 148 8.94 4.71 -5.48
CA ILE A 148 10.16 4.41 -6.27
C ILE A 148 10.14 5.03 -7.68
N GLU A 149 8.98 5.31 -8.26
CA GLU A 149 8.89 5.96 -9.57
C GLU A 149 9.43 7.39 -9.59
N LYS A 150 9.35 8.13 -8.45
CA LYS A 150 10.02 9.45 -8.34
C LYS A 150 11.55 9.34 -8.33
N THR A 151 12.11 8.22 -7.90
CA THR A 151 13.56 8.04 -7.80
C THR A 151 14.22 7.65 -9.13
N LYS A 152 13.47 7.20 -10.13
CA LYS A 152 14.04 6.88 -11.46
C LYS A 152 14.66 8.09 -12.16
N HIS A 153 14.25 9.32 -11.84
CA HIS A 153 14.88 10.53 -12.38
C HIS A 153 16.21 10.91 -11.73
N PHE A 154 16.58 10.32 -10.59
CA PHE A 154 17.84 10.64 -9.92
C PHE A 154 19.03 9.84 -10.44
N PHE A 155 18.80 8.77 -11.21
CA PHE A 155 19.86 7.92 -11.73
C PHE A 155 20.02 8.09 -13.26
N GLN A 156 20.14 9.34 -13.73
CA GLN A 156 20.75 9.59 -15.04
C GLN A 156 22.26 9.47 -14.88
N TRP A 157 22.75 8.25 -15.00
CA TRP A 157 24.17 8.04 -15.26
C TRP A 157 24.48 8.59 -16.64
N LYS A 158 25.07 9.79 -16.70
CA LYS A 158 25.82 10.21 -17.90
C LYS A 158 27.06 9.32 -18.00
N PHE A 159 26.92 8.18 -18.64
CA PHE A 159 28.06 7.48 -19.16
C PHE A 159 28.38 8.14 -20.53
N ASP A 160 29.38 8.98 -20.57
CA ASP A 160 30.06 9.34 -21.82
C ASP A 160 30.83 8.12 -22.32
N ILE A 161 30.13 7.09 -22.75
CA ILE A 161 30.74 5.90 -23.35
C ILE A 161 30.81 6.15 -24.87
N HIS A 162 32.02 6.13 -25.40
CA HIS A 162 32.24 6.28 -26.83
C HIS A 162 31.42 5.23 -27.60
N PRO A 163 30.69 5.59 -28.68
CA PRO A 163 29.72 4.69 -29.34
C PRO A 163 30.30 3.37 -29.83
N LEU A 164 31.61 3.30 -30.09
CA LEU A 164 32.29 2.06 -30.44
C LEU A 164 32.43 1.05 -29.29
N ILE A 165 32.49 1.51 -28.03
CA ILE A 165 32.52 0.64 -26.83
C ILE A 165 31.12 0.07 -26.57
N LEU A 166 30.07 0.82 -26.86
CA LEU A 166 28.68 0.38 -26.74
C LEU A 166 28.36 -0.77 -27.70
N LEU A 167 28.87 -0.69 -28.94
CA LEU A 167 28.65 -1.73 -29.95
C LEU A 167 29.32 -3.06 -29.57
N GLY A 168 30.55 -3.00 -29.06
CA GLY A 168 31.30 -4.18 -28.61
C GLY A 168 30.69 -4.83 -27.35
N GLY A 169 30.17 -4.02 -26.40
CA GLY A 169 29.52 -4.50 -25.18
C GLY A 169 28.18 -5.19 -25.45
N ILE A 170 27.35 -4.66 -26.37
CA ILE A 170 26.08 -5.26 -26.75
C ILE A 170 26.25 -6.61 -27.43
N ILE A 171 27.25 -6.73 -28.32
CA ILE A 171 27.55 -7.99 -29.02
C ILE A 171 28.04 -9.04 -28.00
N SER A 172 28.85 -8.68 -27.03
CA SER A 172 29.32 -9.60 -25.99
C SER A 172 28.19 -10.07 -25.05
N ILE A 173 27.24 -9.18 -24.70
CA ILE A 173 26.08 -9.52 -23.87
C ILE A 173 25.12 -10.44 -24.64
N LEU A 174 24.93 -10.24 -25.94
CA LEU A 174 24.09 -11.10 -26.76
C LEU A 174 24.67 -12.50 -26.96
N ILE A 175 26.00 -12.64 -27.00
CA ILE A 175 26.68 -13.94 -27.16
C ILE A 175 26.71 -14.71 -25.84
N ILE A 176 26.90 -14.03 -24.70
CA ILE A 176 26.93 -14.65 -23.37
C ILE A 176 25.50 -14.86 -22.82
N GLY A 177 24.58 -13.95 -23.11
CA GLY A 177 23.20 -14.01 -22.64
C GLY A 177 22.40 -15.16 -23.25
N SER A 178 22.67 -15.55 -24.50
CA SER A 178 21.98 -16.69 -25.14
C SER A 178 22.29 -18.05 -24.50
N SER A 179 23.37 -18.15 -23.75
CA SER A 179 23.80 -19.41 -23.10
C SER A 179 23.32 -19.55 -21.65
N PHE A 180 22.77 -18.49 -21.04
CA PHE A 180 22.41 -18.46 -19.61
C PHE A 180 20.94 -18.13 -19.30
N ILE A 181 20.11 -17.84 -20.29
CA ILE A 181 18.66 -17.72 -20.05
C ILE A 181 18.07 -19.15 -20.10
N LYS A 182 18.22 -19.89 -19.00
CA LYS A 182 17.22 -20.89 -18.66
C LYS A 182 15.98 -20.10 -18.28
N GLU A 183 14.91 -20.25 -19.07
CA GLU A 183 13.56 -19.82 -18.68
C GLU A 183 13.29 -20.30 -17.26
N VAL A 184 13.28 -19.37 -16.32
CA VAL A 184 12.73 -19.66 -14.99
C VAL A 184 11.24 -19.82 -15.22
N ASP A 185 10.77 -21.06 -15.20
CA ASP A 185 9.36 -21.38 -15.32
C ASP A 185 8.63 -20.83 -14.09
N ILE A 186 8.12 -19.60 -14.23
CA ILE A 186 7.34 -18.89 -13.19
C ILE A 186 6.13 -19.71 -12.76
N ALA A 187 5.67 -20.67 -13.59
CA ALA A 187 4.57 -21.55 -13.27
C ALA A 187 4.90 -22.55 -12.14
N GLN A 188 6.17 -22.80 -11.84
CA GLN A 188 6.60 -23.71 -10.77
C GLN A 188 6.84 -23.00 -9.42
N LEU A 189 6.81 -21.66 -9.36
CA LEU A 189 6.96 -20.92 -8.11
C LEU A 189 5.62 -20.90 -7.37
N ASN A 190 5.52 -21.62 -6.27
CA ASN A 190 4.36 -21.56 -5.37
C ASN A 190 4.23 -20.25 -4.58
N TRP A 191 5.17 -19.31 -4.74
CA TRP A 191 5.18 -18.00 -4.10
C TRP A 191 5.69 -16.93 -5.07
N VAL A 192 5.16 -15.72 -4.97
CA VAL A 192 5.44 -14.60 -5.89
C VAL A 192 6.17 -13.45 -5.19
N ALA A 193 6.08 -13.37 -3.86
CA ALA A 193 6.77 -12.37 -3.07
C ALA A 193 7.12 -12.91 -1.68
N LYS A 194 8.19 -12.40 -1.07
CA LYS A 194 8.54 -12.65 0.33
C LYS A 194 8.43 -11.34 1.10
N ILE A 195 7.74 -11.38 2.25
CA ILE A 195 7.78 -10.35 3.25
C ILE A 195 8.24 -11.04 4.53
N ASP A 196 9.37 -10.61 5.12
CA ASP A 196 9.91 -11.18 6.34
C ASP A 196 10.11 -12.71 6.29
N GLU A 197 10.77 -13.22 5.25
CA GLU A 197 10.97 -14.65 5.00
C GLU A 197 9.68 -15.49 4.81
N ARG A 198 8.50 -14.90 4.98
CA ARG A 198 7.22 -15.56 4.71
C ARG A 198 6.82 -15.36 3.27
N ALA A 199 6.61 -16.46 2.57
CA ALA A 199 6.14 -16.43 1.19
C ALA A 199 4.67 -15.97 1.10
N ILE A 200 4.37 -15.02 0.22
CA ILE A 200 2.99 -14.73 -0.18
C ILE A 200 2.61 -15.78 -1.23
N SER A 201 1.53 -16.53 -0.98
CA SER A 201 1.08 -17.52 -1.94
C SER A 201 0.64 -16.87 -3.25
N LYS A 202 0.74 -17.63 -4.35
CA LYS A 202 0.34 -17.19 -5.69
C LYS A 202 -1.14 -16.77 -5.72
N GLU A 203 -2.00 -17.46 -4.97
CA GLU A 203 -3.44 -17.15 -4.87
C GLU A 203 -3.65 -15.80 -4.17
N LYS A 204 -2.95 -15.53 -3.08
CA LYS A 204 -3.00 -14.22 -2.38
C LYS A 204 -2.55 -13.08 -3.29
N TYR A 205 -1.50 -13.30 -4.08
CA TYR A 205 -1.01 -12.29 -5.02
C TYR A 205 -1.96 -12.07 -6.20
N GLN A 206 -2.56 -13.15 -6.72
CA GLN A 206 -3.56 -13.04 -7.78
C GLN A 206 -4.82 -12.31 -7.32
N SER A 207 -5.36 -12.64 -6.14
CA SER A 207 -6.47 -11.90 -5.53
C SER A 207 -6.17 -10.40 -5.39
N TYR A 208 -4.94 -10.06 -5.03
CA TYR A 208 -4.47 -8.69 -4.96
C TYR A 208 -4.45 -8.00 -6.34
N LEU A 209 -3.90 -8.66 -7.38
CA LEU A 209 -3.89 -8.12 -8.74
C LEU A 209 -5.32 -7.94 -9.30
N GLU A 210 -6.22 -8.86 -9.00
CA GLU A 210 -7.63 -8.77 -9.38
C GLU A 210 -8.32 -7.58 -8.71
N SER A 211 -8.03 -7.30 -7.43
CA SER A 211 -8.58 -6.14 -6.73
C SER A 211 -8.10 -4.82 -7.31
N ILE A 212 -6.84 -4.73 -7.74
CA ILE A 212 -6.30 -3.56 -8.46
C ILE A 212 -6.97 -3.44 -9.84
N ALA A 213 -7.09 -4.54 -10.57
CA ALA A 213 -7.74 -4.55 -11.88
C ALA A 213 -9.21 -4.13 -11.80
N GLN A 214 -9.91 -4.55 -10.75
CA GLN A 214 -11.28 -4.15 -10.48
C GLN A 214 -11.38 -2.67 -10.10
N SER A 215 -10.44 -2.16 -9.30
CA SER A 215 -10.37 -0.74 -8.94
C SER A 215 -10.13 0.15 -10.17
N ARG A 216 -9.37 -0.31 -11.16
CA ARG A 216 -9.22 0.36 -12.46
C ARG A 216 -10.54 0.37 -13.25
N LYS A 217 -11.26 -0.75 -13.32
CA LYS A 217 -12.55 -0.86 -14.01
C LYS A 217 -13.64 0.00 -13.39
N THR A 218 -13.59 0.23 -12.08
CA THR A 218 -14.56 1.07 -11.37
C THR A 218 -14.21 2.55 -11.36
N GLY A 219 -13.12 2.96 -12.04
CA GLY A 219 -12.65 4.34 -12.09
C GLY A 219 -12.06 4.85 -10.77
N LEU A 220 -11.79 3.97 -9.82
CA LEU A 220 -11.10 4.30 -8.56
C LEU A 220 -9.61 4.59 -8.77
N ILE A 221 -9.05 4.02 -9.84
CA ILE A 221 -7.67 4.27 -10.30
C ILE A 221 -7.76 4.64 -11.77
N ASP A 222 -7.26 5.82 -12.13
CA ASP A 222 -7.23 6.24 -13.54
C ASP A 222 -6.30 5.33 -14.35
N SER A 223 -6.77 4.92 -15.54
CA SER A 223 -6.02 4.00 -16.40
C SER A 223 -4.98 4.74 -17.27
N ASP A 224 -5.04 6.08 -17.30
CA ASP A 224 -4.19 6.89 -18.16
C ASP A 224 -3.34 7.87 -17.35
N PRO A 225 -2.00 7.67 -17.28
CA PRO A 225 -1.12 8.57 -16.56
C PRO A 225 -0.99 9.97 -17.19
N GLU A 226 -1.49 10.20 -18.41
CA GLU A 226 -1.41 11.49 -19.10
C GLU A 226 -2.59 12.42 -18.81
N ASN A 227 -3.69 11.93 -18.24
CA ASN A 227 -4.90 12.72 -17.95
C ASN A 227 -4.94 13.39 -16.57
N ILE A 228 -3.80 13.54 -15.90
CA ILE A 228 -3.70 14.29 -14.64
C ILE A 228 -3.00 15.61 -14.92
N LEU A 229 -3.74 16.55 -15.47
CA LEU A 229 -3.42 17.99 -15.45
C LEU A 229 -4.25 18.68 -14.38
#